data_5698a6c2f419a8d94d1255e4b843f0b5
#
_entry.id   5698a6c2f419a8d94d1255e4b843f0b5
#
_cell.length_a   1.000
_cell.length_b   1.000
_cell.length_c   1.000
_cell.angle_alpha   90.00
_cell.angle_beta   90.00
_cell.angle_gamma   90.00
#
_symmetry.space_group_name_H-M   'P 1'
#
loop_
_entity.id
_entity.type
_entity.pdbx_description
1 polymer ?
#
loop_
_entity_poly.entity_id
_entity_poly.type
_entity_poly.pdbx_seq_one_letter_code
_entity_poly.pdbx_strand_id
1 'polypeptide(L)'
;GYPVVIFMAALQRVDPELYEAAELDGAGWWDRFRAITVPQIRPETFVVTLTCTVAALKVFGPIYVLTRGGPESSTLVPSYYSYLSFFDKSQVGYGSAIATVLTLVIVVVALVILGLQNRAERREREGL
;
A
#
# COMPACT_ATOMS: atom_id res chain seq x y z
N GLY A 1 4.31 -6.42 -9.71
CA GLY A 1 3.26 -7.03 -10.58
C GLY A 1 1.85 -6.97 -10.02
N TYR A 2 1.66 -7.20 -8.71
CA TYR A 2 0.34 -7.23 -8.08
C TYR A 2 -0.46 -5.90 -8.25
N PRO A 3 0.10 -4.71 -7.96
CA PRO A 3 -0.63 -3.47 -8.17
C PRO A 3 -1.01 -3.22 -9.64
N VAL A 4 -0.16 -3.62 -10.56
CA VAL A 4 -0.41 -3.43 -12.00
C VAL A 4 -1.69 -4.17 -12.43
N VAL A 5 -1.86 -5.42 -12.00
CA VAL A 5 -3.05 -6.22 -12.32
C VAL A 5 -4.32 -5.57 -11.78
N ILE A 6 -4.27 -5.06 -10.54
CA ILE A 6 -5.42 -4.39 -9.92
C ILE A 6 -5.79 -3.12 -10.68
N PHE A 7 -4.81 -2.28 -11.03
CA PHE A 7 -5.06 -1.05 -11.77
C PHE A 7 -5.53 -1.31 -13.20
N MET A 8 -4.99 -2.34 -13.87
CA MET A 8 -5.49 -2.73 -15.19
C MET A 8 -6.95 -3.16 -15.15
N ALA A 9 -7.33 -3.97 -14.16
CA ALA A 9 -8.72 -4.38 -13.98
C ALA A 9 -9.64 -3.18 -13.66
N ALA A 10 -9.16 -2.26 -12.84
CA ALA A 10 -9.89 -1.05 -12.49
C ALA A 10 -10.13 -0.15 -13.72
N LEU A 11 -9.08 0.04 -14.53
CA LEU A 11 -9.16 0.85 -15.74
C LEU A 11 -10.13 0.25 -16.79
N GLN A 12 -10.25 -1.07 -16.88
CA GLN A 12 -11.18 -1.74 -17.78
C GLN A 12 -12.65 -1.51 -17.39
N ARG A 13 -12.93 -1.17 -16.14
CA ARG A 13 -14.29 -0.87 -15.66
C ARG A 13 -14.73 0.57 -15.95
N VAL A 14 -13.79 1.45 -16.30
CA VAL A 14 -14.13 2.82 -16.67
C VAL A 14 -14.82 2.82 -18.01
N ASP A 15 -16.00 3.46 -18.09
CA ASP A 15 -16.80 3.53 -19.32
C ASP A 15 -16.06 4.35 -20.39
N PRO A 16 -15.79 3.78 -21.58
CA PRO A 16 -15.18 4.51 -22.68
C PRO A 16 -15.99 5.73 -23.14
N GLU A 17 -17.30 5.71 -22.97
CA GLU A 17 -18.18 6.84 -23.32
C GLU A 17 -17.83 8.11 -22.56
N LEU A 18 -17.32 8.00 -21.32
CA LEU A 18 -16.88 9.15 -20.54
C LEU A 18 -15.70 9.86 -21.20
N TYR A 19 -14.77 9.09 -21.75
CA TYR A 19 -13.62 9.66 -22.47
C TYR A 19 -14.01 10.30 -23.79
N GLU A 20 -14.94 9.69 -24.53
CA GLU A 20 -15.48 10.22 -25.79
C GLU A 20 -16.24 11.54 -25.54
N ALA A 21 -17.08 11.57 -24.51
CA ALA A 21 -17.81 12.78 -24.15
C ALA A 21 -16.85 13.93 -23.76
N ALA A 22 -15.83 13.63 -22.98
CA ALA A 22 -14.82 14.64 -22.58
C ALA A 22 -14.01 15.15 -23.79
N GLU A 23 -13.71 14.27 -24.75
CA GLU A 23 -13.01 14.66 -25.98
C GLU A 23 -13.85 15.59 -26.84
N LEU A 24 -15.18 15.34 -26.94
CA LEU A 24 -16.10 16.24 -27.62
C LEU A 24 -16.20 17.61 -26.96
N ASP A 25 -16.03 17.69 -25.63
CA ASP A 25 -15.98 18.93 -24.87
C ASP A 25 -14.60 19.64 -24.97
N GLY A 26 -13.66 19.10 -25.74
CA GLY A 26 -12.34 19.70 -25.95
C GLY A 26 -11.32 19.41 -24.86
N ALA A 27 -11.58 18.44 -23.98
CA ALA A 27 -10.64 18.05 -22.92
C ALA A 27 -9.37 17.39 -23.49
N GLY A 28 -8.21 17.86 -23.05
CA GLY A 28 -6.94 17.23 -23.38
C GLY A 28 -6.74 15.91 -22.65
N TRP A 29 -5.70 15.17 -23.02
CA TRP A 29 -5.36 13.89 -22.36
C TRP A 29 -5.18 14.05 -20.84
N TRP A 30 -4.52 15.11 -20.42
CA TRP A 30 -4.26 15.38 -19.00
C TRP A 30 -5.54 15.71 -18.22
N ASP A 31 -6.44 16.48 -18.82
CA ASP A 31 -7.72 16.83 -18.21
C ASP A 31 -8.61 15.59 -18.05
N ARG A 32 -8.66 14.72 -19.05
CA ARG A 32 -9.38 13.45 -19.00
C ARG A 32 -8.79 12.53 -17.90
N PHE A 33 -7.47 12.46 -17.81
CA PHE A 33 -6.80 11.66 -16.79
C PHE A 33 -7.20 12.12 -15.38
N ARG A 34 -7.11 13.41 -15.09
CA ARG A 34 -7.41 13.95 -13.76
C ARG A 34 -8.89 13.92 -13.40
N ALA A 35 -9.78 14.13 -14.37
CA ALA A 35 -11.22 14.25 -14.12
C ALA A 35 -11.95 12.90 -14.14
N ILE A 36 -11.49 11.95 -14.93
CA ILE A 36 -12.17 10.67 -15.15
C ILE A 36 -11.38 9.51 -14.55
N THR A 37 -10.14 9.32 -14.98
CA THR A 37 -9.34 8.14 -14.62
C THR A 37 -9.04 8.10 -13.13
N VAL A 38 -8.47 9.15 -12.56
CA VAL A 38 -8.05 9.19 -11.16
C VAL A 38 -9.22 9.01 -10.19
N PRO A 39 -10.37 9.70 -10.34
CA PRO A 39 -11.52 9.48 -9.45
C PRO A 39 -12.10 8.08 -9.55
N GLN A 40 -12.13 7.49 -10.75
CA GLN A 40 -12.72 6.18 -10.98
C GLN A 40 -11.91 5.03 -10.36
N ILE A 41 -10.59 5.15 -10.31
CA ILE A 41 -9.70 4.13 -9.75
C ILE A 41 -9.31 4.41 -8.28
N ARG A 42 -9.88 5.42 -7.66
CA ARG A 42 -9.55 5.80 -6.28
C ARG A 42 -9.73 4.67 -5.26
N PRO A 43 -10.83 3.88 -5.27
CA PRO A 43 -10.98 2.75 -4.33
C PRO A 43 -9.86 1.73 -4.46
N GLU A 44 -9.47 1.39 -5.66
CA GLU A 44 -8.38 0.44 -5.93
C GLU A 44 -7.02 1.00 -5.50
N THR A 45 -6.82 2.30 -5.63
CA THR A 45 -5.61 2.98 -5.15
C THR A 45 -5.45 2.82 -3.63
N PHE A 46 -6.51 2.97 -2.86
CA PHE A 46 -6.48 2.73 -1.42
C PHE A 46 -6.18 1.28 -1.07
N VAL A 47 -6.80 0.32 -1.75
CA VAL A 47 -6.54 -1.11 -1.54
C VAL A 47 -5.08 -1.45 -1.84
N VAL A 48 -4.56 -0.98 -2.95
CA VAL A 48 -3.16 -1.20 -3.34
C VAL A 48 -2.21 -0.55 -2.33
N THR A 49 -2.47 0.68 -1.93
CA THR A 49 -1.65 1.40 -0.94
C THR A 49 -1.62 0.65 0.39
N LEU A 50 -2.78 0.22 0.89
CA LEU A 50 -2.87 -0.55 2.12
C LEU A 50 -2.07 -1.84 2.03
N THR A 51 -2.31 -2.64 0.99
CA THR A 51 -1.68 -3.94 0.82
C THR A 51 -0.17 -3.83 0.65
N CYS A 52 0.30 -2.90 -0.17
CA CYS A 52 1.74 -2.67 -0.38
C CYS A 52 2.43 -2.15 0.88
N THR A 53 1.79 -1.26 1.62
CA THR A 53 2.34 -0.74 2.89
C THR A 53 2.49 -1.84 3.93
N VAL A 54 1.46 -2.66 4.10
CA VAL A 54 1.52 -3.81 5.03
C VAL A 54 2.60 -4.80 4.59
N ALA A 55 2.67 -5.12 3.30
CA ALA A 55 3.70 -6.02 2.77
C ALA A 55 5.12 -5.47 2.98
N ALA A 56 5.32 -4.16 2.79
CA ALA A 56 6.61 -3.51 3.00
C ALA A 56 7.05 -3.56 4.48
N LEU A 57 6.12 -3.31 5.41
CA LEU A 57 6.41 -3.35 6.85
C LEU A 57 6.70 -4.77 7.35
N LYS A 58 6.20 -5.79 6.67
CA LYS A 58 6.38 -7.19 6.99
C LYS A 58 7.54 -7.86 6.24
N VAL A 59 8.32 -7.12 5.45
CA VAL A 59 9.38 -7.70 4.63
C VAL A 59 10.38 -8.47 5.50
N PHE A 60 10.64 -9.72 5.13
CA PHE A 60 11.57 -10.61 5.83
C PHE A 60 12.38 -11.46 4.85
N GLY A 61 11.71 -12.19 3.96
CA GLY A 61 12.33 -13.19 3.09
C GLY A 61 13.51 -12.67 2.26
N PRO A 62 13.36 -11.57 1.51
CA PRO A 62 14.45 -11.02 0.73
C PRO A 62 15.65 -10.60 1.58
N ILE A 63 15.42 -10.02 2.75
CA ILE A 63 16.50 -9.62 3.66
C ILE A 63 17.24 -10.85 4.21
N TYR A 64 16.50 -11.86 4.61
CA TYR A 64 17.07 -13.10 5.12
C TYR A 64 17.95 -13.82 4.10
N VAL A 65 17.49 -13.91 2.85
CA VAL A 65 18.15 -14.68 1.79
C VAL A 65 19.33 -13.90 1.18
N LEU A 66 19.14 -12.62 0.89
CA LEU A 66 20.09 -11.85 0.07
C LEU A 66 21.15 -11.11 0.90
N THR A 67 20.71 -10.34 1.89
CA THR A 67 21.58 -9.38 2.57
C THR A 67 21.88 -9.71 4.02
N ARG A 68 21.00 -10.44 4.69
CA ARG A 68 21.11 -10.75 6.12
C ARG A 68 21.33 -9.52 7.00
N GLY A 69 20.71 -8.40 6.61
CA GLY A 69 20.85 -7.12 7.29
C GLY A 69 22.04 -6.27 6.86
N GLY A 70 22.97 -6.82 6.03
CA GLY A 70 24.17 -6.12 5.61
C GLY A 70 24.03 -5.22 4.37
N PRO A 71 25.09 -4.46 4.03
CA PRO A 71 26.31 -4.24 4.80
C PRO A 71 26.06 -3.32 6.00
N GLU A 72 26.82 -3.51 7.07
CA GLU A 72 26.81 -2.67 8.27
C GLU A 72 25.39 -2.38 8.85
N SER A 73 24.52 -3.37 8.83
CA SER A 73 23.10 -3.24 9.26
C SER A 73 22.25 -2.28 8.43
N SER A 74 22.70 -1.89 7.23
CA SER A 74 21.98 -0.95 6.36
C SER A 74 20.64 -1.48 5.84
N THR A 75 20.46 -2.80 5.78
CA THR A 75 19.23 -3.47 5.35
C THR A 75 18.52 -4.17 6.51
N LEU A 76 18.91 -3.89 7.74
CA LEU A 76 18.29 -4.47 8.93
C LEU A 76 16.89 -3.90 9.13
N VAL A 77 15.88 -4.75 8.99
CA VAL A 77 14.46 -4.40 9.17
C VAL A 77 13.94 -4.99 10.49
N PRO A 78 12.86 -4.43 11.09
CA PRO A 78 12.36 -4.90 12.39
C PRO A 78 12.02 -6.39 12.41
N SER A 79 11.42 -6.94 11.36
CA SER A 79 11.08 -8.37 11.27
C SER A 79 12.32 -9.25 11.32
N TYR A 80 13.38 -8.88 10.61
CA TYR A 80 14.64 -9.63 10.60
C TYR A 80 15.38 -9.47 11.93
N TYR A 81 15.37 -8.29 12.52
CA TYR A 81 15.95 -8.06 13.85
C TYR A 81 15.25 -8.84 14.96
N SER A 82 13.92 -8.94 14.89
CA SER A 82 13.15 -9.82 15.79
C SER A 82 13.61 -11.29 15.63
N TYR A 83 13.75 -11.76 14.41
CA TYR A 83 14.24 -13.11 14.12
C TYR A 83 15.63 -13.37 14.70
N LEU A 84 16.59 -12.46 14.48
CA LEU A 84 17.95 -12.57 15.03
C LEU A 84 17.95 -12.61 16.56
N SER A 85 17.14 -11.76 17.18
CA SER A 85 17.04 -11.69 18.63
C SER A 85 16.45 -12.97 19.22
N PHE A 86 15.44 -13.53 18.54
CA PHE A 86 14.75 -14.74 18.97
C PHE A 86 15.61 -16.00 18.83
N PHE A 87 16.17 -16.20 17.63
CA PHE A 87 16.86 -17.46 17.29
C PHE A 87 18.37 -17.42 17.49
N ASP A 88 19.04 -16.36 17.03
CA ASP A 88 20.51 -16.31 17.06
C ASP A 88 21.04 -15.86 18.44
N LYS A 89 20.40 -14.87 19.06
CA LYS A 89 20.81 -14.34 20.35
C LYS A 89 20.13 -15.02 21.55
N SER A 90 19.20 -15.92 21.29
CA SER A 90 18.40 -16.60 22.32
C SER A 90 17.66 -15.65 23.28
N GLN A 91 17.39 -14.41 22.83
CA GLN A 91 16.64 -13.41 23.58
C GLN A 91 15.16 -13.45 23.18
N VAL A 92 14.48 -14.53 23.55
CA VAL A 92 13.10 -14.84 23.13
C VAL A 92 12.14 -13.70 23.53
N GLY A 93 12.23 -13.21 24.74
CA GLY A 93 11.37 -12.12 25.22
C GLY A 93 11.59 -10.81 24.45
N TYR A 94 12.83 -10.46 24.16
CA TYR A 94 13.17 -9.27 23.40
C TYR A 94 12.73 -9.38 21.92
N GLY A 95 12.99 -10.52 21.29
CA GLY A 95 12.52 -10.78 19.92
C GLY A 95 11.01 -10.74 19.80
N SER A 96 10.30 -11.31 20.76
CA SER A 96 8.83 -11.28 20.83
C SER A 96 8.30 -9.86 21.04
N ALA A 97 8.97 -9.06 21.87
CA ALA A 97 8.61 -7.65 22.08
C ALA A 97 8.73 -6.83 20.78
N ILE A 98 9.80 -7.03 20.01
CA ILE A 98 9.98 -6.36 18.73
C ILE A 98 8.84 -6.76 17.75
N ALA A 99 8.51 -8.04 17.66
CA ALA A 99 7.43 -8.53 16.82
C ALA A 99 6.07 -7.94 17.22
N THR A 100 5.81 -7.83 18.52
CA THR A 100 4.57 -7.24 19.05
C THR A 100 4.48 -5.75 18.69
N VAL A 101 5.55 -4.99 18.91
CA VAL A 101 5.59 -3.55 18.55
C VAL A 101 5.40 -3.37 17.06
N LEU A 102 6.06 -4.18 16.23
CA LEU A 102 5.89 -4.15 14.76
C LEU A 102 4.43 -4.41 14.38
N THR A 103 3.79 -5.40 14.98
CA THR A 103 2.38 -5.72 14.74
C THR A 103 1.48 -4.52 15.09
N LEU A 104 1.71 -3.89 16.23
CA LEU A 104 0.96 -2.69 16.63
C LEU A 104 1.15 -1.53 15.64
N VAL A 105 2.37 -1.30 15.17
CA VAL A 105 2.65 -0.27 14.15
C VAL A 105 1.89 -0.57 12.86
N ILE A 106 1.92 -1.83 12.40
CA ILE A 106 1.20 -2.25 11.18
C ILE A 106 -0.31 -2.02 11.35
N VAL A 107 -0.88 -2.40 12.48
CA VAL A 107 -2.32 -2.21 12.77
C VAL A 107 -2.68 -0.73 12.76
N VAL A 108 -1.89 0.12 13.41
CA VAL A 108 -2.12 1.57 13.44
C VAL A 108 -2.06 2.16 12.03
N VAL A 109 -1.05 1.80 11.24
CA VAL A 109 -0.90 2.27 9.85
C VAL A 109 -2.10 1.81 9.01
N ALA A 110 -2.52 0.56 9.14
CA ALA A 110 -3.69 0.02 8.43
C ALA A 110 -4.97 0.78 8.81
N LEU A 111 -5.19 1.04 10.08
CA LEU A 111 -6.36 1.80 10.55
C LEU A 111 -6.35 3.24 10.05
N VAL A 112 -5.19 3.89 9.99
CA VAL A 112 -5.06 5.24 9.43
C VAL A 112 -5.42 5.25 7.94
N ILE A 113 -4.91 4.31 7.15
CA ILE A 113 -5.23 4.21 5.72
C ILE A 113 -6.72 3.95 5.51
N LEU A 114 -7.32 3.02 6.26
CA LEU A 114 -8.75 2.74 6.20
C LEU A 114 -9.60 3.94 6.63
N GLY A 115 -9.17 4.67 7.65
CA GLY A 115 -9.84 5.90 8.09
C GLY A 115 -9.83 6.99 7.02
N LEU A 116 -8.70 7.17 6.33
CA LEU A 116 -8.59 8.10 5.20
C LEU A 116 -9.48 7.67 4.03
N GLN A 117 -9.54 6.39 3.72
CA GLN A 117 -10.43 5.85 2.70
C GLN A 117 -11.89 6.15 3.01
N ASN A 118 -12.34 5.85 4.22
CA ASN A 118 -13.71 6.10 4.65
C ASN A 118 -14.08 7.59 4.60
N ARG A 119 -13.16 8.47 4.96
CA ARG A 119 -13.36 9.92 4.83
C ARG A 119 -13.48 10.37 3.39
N ALA A 120 -12.64 9.84 2.50
CA ALA A 120 -12.69 10.14 1.08
C ALA A 120 -14.03 9.69 0.46
N GLU A 121 -14.50 8.49 0.78
CA GLU A 121 -15.79 7.97 0.31
C GLU A 121 -16.97 8.80 0.82
N ARG A 122 -16.95 9.22 2.08
CA ARG A 122 -17.99 10.10 2.66
C ARG A 122 -18.05 11.45 1.95
N ARG A 123 -16.90 12.06 1.67
CA ARG A 123 -16.83 13.33 0.93
C ARG A 123 -17.42 13.22 -0.47
N GLU A 124 -17.19 12.12 -1.16
CA GLU A 124 -17.78 11.86 -2.48
C GLU A 124 -19.30 11.73 -2.41
N ARG A 125 -19.81 11.06 -1.38
CA ARG A 125 -21.28 10.92 -1.15
C ARG A 125 -21.95 12.25 -0.79
N GLU A 126 -21.28 13.07 0.00
CA GLU A 126 -21.80 14.40 0.41
C GLU A 126 -21.70 15.44 -0.71
N GLY A 127 -20.77 15.25 -1.67
CA GLY A 127 -20.61 16.11 -2.85
C GLY A 127 -21.63 15.84 -3.98
N LEU A 128 -22.47 14.85 -3.79
CA LEU A 128 -23.58 14.52 -4.71
C LEU A 128 -24.89 15.15 -4.20
#